data_17a4af6014d92276517dd33cadef0b87
#
_entry.id   17a4af6014d92276517dd33cadef0b87
#
_cell.length_a   1.000
_cell.length_b   1.000
_cell.length_c   1.000
_cell.angle_alpha   90.00
_cell.angle_beta   90.00
_cell.angle_gamma   90.00
#
_symmetry.space_group_name_H-M   'P 1'
#
loop_
_entity.id
_entity.type
_entity.pdbx_description
1 polymer ?
#
loop_
_entity_poly.entity_id
_entity_poly.type
_entity_poly.pdbx_seq_one_letter_code
_entity_poly.pdbx_strand_id
1 'polypeptide(L)'
;WAEWCGPCKALSPTLERLAAEFKGAFILAKVNTEDNPQLASYFKIQSIPNVKLIHNSKIVDEFIGVLPETQIREFLKRHIQSPTEKQIVEAANLAKNGNTAGARAIYEKLLSTDATNPTLHLELARLLIASGEEEKAESHLEQIPISVPEYDTAEQLRQAMSFHRDCRIAGGETECRKLVEQNPADLDARYGLASCLAANRKYEEALDEFLEIVSRNKAYKDEAARKAMVALFSVVGERSDLANQYRRKLAATLY
;
A
#
# COMPACT_ATOMS: atom_id res chain seq x y z
N TRP A 1 35.44 -5.35 -14.92
CA TRP A 1 35.97 -6.54 -14.26
C TRP A 1 37.34 -6.92 -14.83
N ALA A 2 38.04 -7.80 -14.18
CA ALA A 2 39.25 -8.43 -14.72
C ALA A 2 39.32 -9.89 -14.24
N GLU A 3 40.13 -10.72 -14.92
CA GLU A 3 40.23 -12.16 -14.59
C GLU A 3 40.80 -12.46 -13.20
N TRP A 4 41.66 -11.62 -12.71
CA TRP A 4 42.24 -11.73 -11.35
C TRP A 4 41.33 -11.17 -10.26
N CYS A 5 40.23 -10.49 -10.61
CA CYS A 5 39.35 -9.80 -9.64
C CYS A 5 38.39 -10.79 -8.97
N GLY A 6 38.78 -11.31 -7.82
CA GLY A 6 37.91 -12.20 -7.01
C GLY A 6 36.54 -11.59 -6.66
N PRO A 7 36.51 -10.33 -6.16
CA PRO A 7 35.25 -9.64 -5.86
C PRO A 7 34.32 -9.49 -7.08
N CYS A 8 34.88 -9.29 -8.30
CA CYS A 8 34.09 -9.22 -9.53
C CYS A 8 33.43 -10.54 -9.86
N LYS A 9 34.17 -11.66 -9.66
CA LYS A 9 33.63 -13.02 -9.87
C LYS A 9 32.51 -13.36 -8.89
N ALA A 10 32.59 -12.86 -7.65
CA ALA A 10 31.53 -13.04 -6.66
C ALA A 10 30.26 -12.22 -7.00
N LEU A 11 30.40 -11.02 -7.58
CA LEU A 11 29.29 -10.14 -7.92
C LEU A 11 28.56 -10.58 -9.19
N SER A 12 29.27 -11.13 -10.20
CA SER A 12 28.71 -11.46 -11.52
C SER A 12 27.46 -12.34 -11.48
N PRO A 13 27.41 -13.47 -10.73
CA PRO A 13 26.22 -14.32 -10.70
C PRO A 13 24.97 -13.60 -10.19
N THR A 14 25.12 -12.69 -9.22
CA THR A 14 24.01 -11.90 -8.69
C THR A 14 23.48 -10.93 -9.75
N LEU A 15 24.35 -10.23 -10.46
CA LEU A 15 23.94 -9.31 -11.54
C LEU A 15 23.30 -10.04 -12.71
N GLU A 16 23.81 -11.22 -13.10
CA GLU A 16 23.26 -12.06 -14.17
C GLU A 16 21.86 -12.57 -13.80
N ARG A 17 21.66 -13.04 -12.57
CA ARG A 17 20.35 -13.46 -12.08
C ARG A 17 19.36 -12.29 -12.05
N LEU A 18 19.78 -11.11 -11.58
CA LEU A 18 18.93 -9.92 -11.58
C LEU A 18 18.58 -9.48 -12.99
N ALA A 19 19.51 -9.54 -13.95
CA ALA A 19 19.23 -9.23 -15.34
C ALA A 19 18.18 -10.17 -15.95
N ALA A 20 18.23 -11.47 -15.64
CA ALA A 20 17.23 -12.43 -16.05
C ALA A 20 15.87 -12.18 -15.41
N GLU A 21 15.84 -11.86 -14.10
CA GLU A 21 14.63 -11.58 -13.34
C GLU A 21 13.90 -10.32 -13.82
N PHE A 22 14.65 -9.26 -14.15
CA PHE A 22 14.08 -8.01 -14.67
C PHE A 22 13.64 -8.11 -16.16
N LYS A 23 13.71 -9.29 -16.78
CA LYS A 23 13.10 -9.63 -18.08
C LYS A 23 13.34 -8.59 -19.18
N GLY A 24 14.57 -8.10 -19.31
CA GLY A 24 14.94 -7.14 -20.35
C GLY A 24 14.68 -5.68 -20.02
N ALA A 25 14.30 -5.34 -18.76
CA ALA A 25 14.20 -3.94 -18.33
C ALA A 25 15.57 -3.23 -18.35
N PHE A 26 16.66 -3.98 -18.29
CA PHE A 26 18.01 -3.52 -18.55
C PHE A 26 18.87 -4.63 -19.22
N ILE A 27 19.99 -4.23 -19.82
CA ILE A 27 20.99 -5.12 -20.39
C ILE A 27 22.22 -5.09 -19.51
N LEU A 28 22.67 -6.26 -19.03
CA LEU A 28 23.95 -6.39 -18.34
C LEU A 28 25.09 -6.52 -19.36
N ALA A 29 25.94 -5.51 -19.47
CA ALA A 29 27.16 -5.55 -20.25
C ALA A 29 28.39 -5.70 -19.30
N LYS A 30 29.17 -6.75 -19.49
CA LYS A 30 30.41 -7.00 -18.71
C LYS A 30 31.62 -6.61 -19.51
N VAL A 31 32.34 -5.58 -19.09
CA VAL A 31 33.53 -5.07 -19.77
C VAL A 31 34.80 -5.48 -18.98
N ASN A 32 35.71 -6.19 -19.62
CA ASN A 32 37.03 -6.46 -19.09
C ASN A 32 37.89 -5.22 -19.25
N THR A 33 38.42 -4.66 -18.16
CA THR A 33 39.19 -3.42 -18.15
C THR A 33 40.59 -3.58 -18.72
N GLU A 34 41.13 -4.79 -18.75
CA GLU A 34 42.43 -5.08 -19.34
C GLU A 34 42.32 -5.15 -20.87
N ASP A 35 41.27 -5.74 -21.38
CA ASP A 35 40.98 -5.84 -22.82
C ASP A 35 40.46 -4.50 -23.40
N ASN A 36 39.92 -3.63 -22.55
CA ASN A 36 39.25 -2.39 -22.94
C ASN A 36 39.78 -1.18 -22.17
N PRO A 37 41.10 -0.87 -22.21
CA PRO A 37 41.73 0.22 -21.43
C PRO A 37 41.18 1.60 -21.81
N GLN A 38 40.76 1.79 -23.04
CA GLN A 38 40.16 3.06 -23.50
C GLN A 38 38.81 3.30 -22.84
N LEU A 39 37.95 2.27 -22.71
CA LEU A 39 36.69 2.37 -21.98
C LEU A 39 36.92 2.56 -20.50
N ALA A 40 37.87 1.85 -19.90
CA ALA A 40 38.22 2.04 -18.49
C ALA A 40 38.65 3.49 -18.21
N SER A 41 39.46 4.08 -19.09
CA SER A 41 39.90 5.48 -19.01
C SER A 41 38.69 6.45 -19.22
N TYR A 42 37.88 6.21 -20.25
CA TYR A 42 36.68 7.04 -20.55
C TYR A 42 35.72 7.11 -19.35
N PHE A 43 35.47 5.98 -18.72
CA PHE A 43 34.60 5.89 -17.54
C PHE A 43 35.33 6.19 -16.23
N LYS A 44 36.60 6.59 -16.27
CA LYS A 44 37.43 6.92 -15.10
C LYS A 44 37.45 5.82 -14.04
N ILE A 45 37.59 4.56 -14.47
CA ILE A 45 37.60 3.40 -13.57
C ILE A 45 38.89 3.39 -12.78
N GLN A 46 38.83 3.59 -11.46
CA GLN A 46 40.00 3.58 -10.55
C GLN A 46 40.09 2.27 -9.76
N SER A 47 38.96 1.57 -9.59
CA SER A 47 38.90 0.30 -8.88
C SER A 47 37.77 -0.58 -9.43
N ILE A 48 37.91 -1.91 -9.26
CA ILE A 48 36.93 -2.91 -9.70
C ILE A 48 36.53 -3.82 -8.54
N PRO A 49 35.29 -4.33 -8.52
CA PRO A 49 34.22 -4.09 -9.48
C PRO A 49 33.70 -2.65 -9.43
N ASN A 50 33.37 -2.12 -10.60
CA ASN A 50 32.72 -0.83 -10.75
C ASN A 50 31.50 -1.02 -11.65
N VAL A 51 30.33 -0.72 -11.13
CA VAL A 51 29.06 -0.89 -11.83
C VAL A 51 28.45 0.47 -12.11
N LYS A 52 28.15 0.72 -13.37
CA LYS A 52 27.52 1.95 -13.83
C LYS A 52 26.19 1.66 -14.49
N LEU A 53 25.18 2.40 -14.11
CA LEU A 53 23.89 2.40 -14.77
C LEU A 53 23.86 3.52 -15.81
N ILE A 54 23.65 3.12 -17.06
CA ILE A 54 23.66 4.05 -18.21
C ILE A 54 22.26 4.10 -18.79
N HIS A 55 21.71 5.31 -18.93
CA HIS A 55 20.45 5.56 -19.61
C HIS A 55 20.60 6.75 -20.55
N ASN A 56 20.14 6.63 -21.80
CA ASN A 56 20.28 7.65 -22.85
C ASN A 56 21.73 8.19 -22.97
N SER A 57 22.69 7.26 -23.02
CA SER A 57 24.14 7.55 -23.15
C SER A 57 24.74 8.36 -21.99
N LYS A 58 24.07 8.45 -20.85
CA LYS A 58 24.55 9.13 -19.64
C LYS A 58 24.61 8.14 -18.48
N ILE A 59 25.66 8.28 -17.64
CA ILE A 59 25.71 7.59 -16.34
C ILE A 59 24.67 8.26 -15.45
N VAL A 60 23.67 7.49 -15.01
CA VAL A 60 22.59 7.97 -14.15
C VAL A 60 22.82 7.59 -12.69
N ASP A 61 23.56 6.51 -12.44
CA ASP A 61 23.98 6.07 -11.10
C ASP A 61 25.16 5.11 -11.19
N GLU A 62 25.88 4.89 -10.09
CA GLU A 62 27.00 3.96 -10.03
C GLU A 62 27.27 3.46 -8.61
N PHE A 63 27.91 2.30 -8.50
CA PHE A 63 28.50 1.83 -7.24
C PHE A 63 29.83 1.14 -7.47
N ILE A 64 30.68 1.14 -6.44
CA ILE A 64 32.01 0.54 -6.44
C ILE A 64 32.09 -0.54 -5.37
N GLY A 65 32.73 -1.65 -5.69
CA GLY A 65 32.84 -2.81 -4.79
C GLY A 65 31.66 -3.76 -4.87
N VAL A 66 31.60 -4.72 -3.93
CA VAL A 66 30.54 -5.70 -3.85
C VAL A 66 29.46 -5.20 -2.90
N LEU A 67 28.22 -5.14 -3.37
CA LEU A 67 27.06 -4.85 -2.56
C LEU A 67 26.23 -6.11 -2.31
N PRO A 68 25.54 -6.21 -1.16
CA PRO A 68 24.52 -7.22 -0.94
C PRO A 68 23.39 -7.10 -2.00
N GLU A 69 22.79 -8.22 -2.36
CA GLU A 69 21.73 -8.26 -3.40
C GLU A 69 20.60 -7.28 -3.13
N THR A 70 20.16 -7.14 -1.87
CA THR A 70 19.12 -6.19 -1.47
C THR A 70 19.46 -4.76 -1.88
N GLN A 71 20.70 -4.32 -1.67
CA GLN A 71 21.14 -2.98 -2.06
C GLN A 71 21.27 -2.82 -3.57
N ILE A 72 21.64 -3.88 -4.30
CA ILE A 72 21.67 -3.87 -5.77
C ILE A 72 20.25 -3.76 -6.31
N ARG A 73 19.27 -4.46 -5.71
CA ARG A 73 17.85 -4.34 -6.07
C ARG A 73 17.33 -2.92 -5.86
N GLU A 74 17.65 -2.30 -4.74
CA GLU A 74 17.28 -0.90 -4.48
C GLU A 74 17.93 0.07 -5.47
N PHE A 75 19.23 -0.14 -5.79
CA PHE A 75 19.92 0.61 -6.81
C PHE A 75 19.22 0.52 -8.18
N LEU A 76 18.86 -0.68 -8.61
CA LEU A 76 18.15 -0.90 -9.87
C LEU A 76 16.74 -0.29 -9.83
N LYS A 77 15.98 -0.49 -8.77
CA LYS A 77 14.60 0.02 -8.62
C LYS A 77 14.51 1.55 -8.66
N ARG A 78 15.53 2.27 -8.24
CA ARG A 78 15.56 3.73 -8.34
C ARG A 78 15.48 4.24 -9.78
N HIS A 79 15.94 3.47 -10.75
CA HIS A 79 16.11 3.90 -12.14
C HIS A 79 15.41 3.02 -13.16
N ILE A 80 15.04 1.80 -12.78
CA ILE A 80 14.50 0.79 -13.67
C ILE A 80 13.19 0.26 -13.06
N GLN A 81 12.09 0.59 -13.70
CA GLN A 81 10.81 -0.07 -13.39
C GLN A 81 10.81 -1.46 -14.02
N SER A 82 10.47 -2.47 -13.23
CA SER A 82 10.23 -3.82 -13.76
C SER A 82 9.05 -3.80 -14.77
N PRO A 83 8.98 -4.75 -15.71
CA PRO A 83 7.83 -4.85 -16.59
C PRO A 83 6.50 -4.91 -15.84
N THR A 84 6.48 -5.57 -14.69
CA THR A 84 5.30 -5.64 -13.79
C THR A 84 4.95 -4.27 -13.22
N GLU A 85 5.93 -3.52 -12.71
CA GLU A 85 5.70 -2.16 -12.18
C GLU A 85 5.18 -1.20 -13.25
N LYS A 86 5.70 -1.28 -14.49
CA LYS A 86 5.17 -0.51 -15.62
C LYS A 86 3.69 -0.81 -15.88
N GLN A 87 3.31 -2.08 -15.86
CA GLN A 87 1.92 -2.50 -16.05
C GLN A 87 1.01 -2.07 -14.89
N ILE A 88 1.51 -2.09 -13.64
CA ILE A 88 0.78 -1.55 -12.48
C ILE A 88 0.51 -0.05 -12.66
N VAL A 89 1.53 0.72 -13.06
CA VAL A 89 1.38 2.15 -13.33
C VAL A 89 0.41 2.42 -14.49
N GLU A 90 0.48 1.62 -15.56
CA GLU A 90 -0.46 1.68 -16.68
C GLU A 90 -1.90 1.44 -16.21
N ALA A 91 -2.13 0.37 -15.44
CA ALA A 91 -3.44 0.05 -14.89
C ALA A 91 -3.97 1.16 -13.98
N ALA A 92 -3.12 1.73 -13.11
CA ALA A 92 -3.50 2.86 -12.25
C ALA A 92 -3.90 4.10 -13.08
N ASN A 93 -3.21 4.39 -14.19
CA ASN A 93 -3.55 5.47 -15.09
C ASN A 93 -4.88 5.23 -15.82
N LEU A 94 -5.12 3.99 -16.27
CA LEU A 94 -6.40 3.60 -16.87
C LEU A 94 -7.55 3.81 -15.88
N ALA A 95 -7.38 3.39 -14.63
CA ALA A 95 -8.38 3.58 -13.57
C ALA A 95 -8.68 5.07 -13.33
N LYS A 96 -7.64 5.92 -13.23
CA LYS A 96 -7.80 7.37 -13.08
C LYS A 96 -8.56 8.01 -14.24
N ASN A 97 -8.40 7.50 -15.45
CA ASN A 97 -9.06 7.98 -16.65
C ASN A 97 -10.45 7.34 -16.86
N GLY A 98 -10.98 6.61 -15.87
CA GLY A 98 -12.30 6.00 -15.93
C GLY A 98 -12.36 4.66 -16.68
N ASN A 99 -11.25 4.17 -17.23
CA ASN A 99 -11.19 2.85 -17.87
C ASN A 99 -10.93 1.75 -16.82
N THR A 100 -11.92 1.52 -15.96
CA THR A 100 -11.85 0.53 -14.88
C THR A 100 -11.73 -0.89 -15.40
N ALA A 101 -12.39 -1.22 -16.52
CA ALA A 101 -12.32 -2.54 -17.14
C ALA A 101 -10.91 -2.87 -17.65
N GLY A 102 -10.25 -1.91 -18.30
CA GLY A 102 -8.87 -2.07 -18.77
C GLY A 102 -7.88 -2.23 -17.60
N ALA A 103 -8.02 -1.42 -16.55
CA ALA A 103 -7.21 -1.52 -15.35
C ALA A 103 -7.36 -2.90 -14.67
N ARG A 104 -8.60 -3.36 -14.52
CA ARG A 104 -8.93 -4.65 -13.94
C ARG A 104 -8.29 -5.80 -14.69
N ALA A 105 -8.41 -5.83 -16.02
CA ALA A 105 -7.84 -6.87 -16.85
C ALA A 105 -6.31 -6.98 -16.68
N ILE A 106 -5.61 -5.86 -16.53
CA ILE A 106 -4.16 -5.84 -16.27
C ILE A 106 -3.86 -6.43 -14.90
N TYR A 107 -4.54 -5.99 -13.83
CA TYR A 107 -4.30 -6.50 -12.48
C TYR A 107 -4.60 -7.99 -12.37
N GLU A 108 -5.72 -8.47 -12.91
CA GLU A 108 -6.08 -9.89 -12.91
C GLU A 108 -5.05 -10.74 -13.69
N LYS A 109 -4.57 -10.24 -14.84
CA LYS A 109 -3.50 -10.89 -15.60
C LYS A 109 -2.20 -10.96 -14.81
N LEU A 110 -1.81 -9.91 -14.11
CA LEU A 110 -0.61 -9.91 -13.28
C LEU A 110 -0.76 -10.88 -12.10
N LEU A 111 -1.92 -10.92 -11.45
CA LEU A 111 -2.23 -11.87 -10.37
C LEU A 111 -2.22 -13.33 -10.85
N SER A 112 -2.55 -13.60 -12.12
CA SER A 112 -2.43 -14.96 -12.65
C SER A 112 -0.97 -15.47 -12.73
N THR A 113 0.01 -14.57 -12.73
CA THR A 113 1.44 -14.90 -12.74
C THR A 113 2.11 -14.78 -11.37
N ASP A 114 1.56 -13.95 -10.49
CA ASP A 114 2.04 -13.71 -9.13
C ASP A 114 0.82 -13.55 -8.19
N ALA A 115 0.22 -14.69 -7.85
CA ALA A 115 -1.05 -14.77 -7.13
C ALA A 115 -0.95 -14.29 -5.66
N THR A 116 0.24 -14.07 -5.14
CA THR A 116 0.47 -13.65 -3.74
C THR A 116 0.95 -12.20 -3.61
N ASN A 117 0.98 -11.45 -4.70
CA ASN A 117 1.52 -10.09 -4.70
C ASN A 117 0.60 -9.11 -3.97
N PRO A 118 1.01 -8.57 -2.79
CA PRO A 118 0.14 -7.76 -1.95
C PRO A 118 -0.24 -6.42 -2.63
N THR A 119 0.67 -5.83 -3.40
CA THR A 119 0.39 -4.58 -4.12
C THR A 119 -0.71 -4.78 -5.15
N LEU A 120 -0.69 -5.90 -5.90
CA LEU A 120 -1.73 -6.20 -6.89
C LEU A 120 -3.10 -6.45 -6.25
N HIS A 121 -3.13 -7.18 -5.14
CA HIS A 121 -4.36 -7.38 -4.37
C HIS A 121 -4.91 -6.04 -3.87
N LEU A 122 -4.06 -5.17 -3.33
CA LEU A 122 -4.47 -3.86 -2.82
C LEU A 122 -5.05 -2.97 -3.92
N GLU A 123 -4.36 -2.86 -5.07
CA GLU A 123 -4.81 -2.02 -6.17
C GLU A 123 -6.09 -2.55 -6.84
N LEU A 124 -6.23 -3.87 -6.98
CA LEU A 124 -7.47 -4.47 -7.47
C LEU A 124 -8.63 -4.26 -6.48
N ALA A 125 -8.38 -4.40 -5.19
CA ALA A 125 -9.39 -4.12 -4.17
C ALA A 125 -9.88 -2.66 -4.22
N ARG A 126 -8.97 -1.68 -4.36
CA ARG A 126 -9.34 -0.26 -4.55
C ARG A 126 -10.27 -0.06 -5.76
N LEU A 127 -9.94 -0.72 -6.86
CA LEU A 127 -10.74 -0.64 -8.09
C LEU A 127 -12.14 -1.23 -7.89
N LEU A 128 -12.22 -2.40 -7.23
CA LEU A 128 -13.48 -3.09 -6.93
C LEU A 128 -14.36 -2.28 -5.96
N ILE A 129 -13.77 -1.64 -4.94
CA ILE A 129 -14.48 -0.72 -4.04
C ILE A 129 -15.10 0.44 -4.84
N ALA A 130 -14.31 1.06 -5.73
CA ALA A 130 -14.79 2.16 -6.57
C ALA A 130 -15.91 1.73 -7.54
N SER A 131 -15.97 0.44 -7.90
CA SER A 131 -17.01 -0.15 -8.75
C SER A 131 -18.20 -0.72 -7.97
N GLY A 132 -18.20 -0.65 -6.63
CA GLY A 132 -19.27 -1.18 -5.77
C GLY A 132 -19.24 -2.69 -5.56
N GLU A 133 -18.16 -3.37 -5.95
CA GLU A 133 -17.98 -4.83 -5.82
C GLU A 133 -17.31 -5.19 -4.47
N GLU A 134 -17.93 -4.77 -3.35
CA GLU A 134 -17.34 -4.83 -2.01
C GLU A 134 -16.93 -6.24 -1.57
N GLU A 135 -17.74 -7.28 -1.88
CA GLU A 135 -17.45 -8.66 -1.49
C GLU A 135 -16.16 -9.19 -2.15
N LYS A 136 -15.97 -8.85 -3.43
CA LYS A 136 -14.73 -9.22 -4.14
C LYS A 136 -13.54 -8.43 -3.63
N ALA A 137 -13.74 -7.15 -3.32
CA ALA A 137 -12.69 -6.33 -2.72
C ALA A 137 -12.22 -6.92 -1.38
N GLU A 138 -13.15 -7.32 -0.51
CA GLU A 138 -12.84 -7.96 0.77
C GLU A 138 -11.97 -9.21 0.57
N SER A 139 -12.36 -10.09 -0.39
CA SER A 139 -11.61 -11.31 -0.70
C SER A 139 -10.16 -11.02 -1.12
N HIS A 140 -9.90 -9.93 -1.82
CA HIS A 140 -8.54 -9.51 -2.18
C HIS A 140 -7.78 -8.90 -0.98
N LEU A 141 -8.43 -8.10 -0.16
CA LEU A 141 -7.82 -7.51 1.04
C LEU A 141 -7.41 -8.59 2.06
N GLU A 142 -8.17 -9.68 2.16
CA GLU A 142 -7.84 -10.84 3.02
C GLU A 142 -6.57 -11.59 2.60
N GLN A 143 -6.17 -11.50 1.31
CA GLN A 143 -4.95 -12.12 0.82
C GLN A 143 -3.67 -11.34 1.19
N ILE A 144 -3.80 -10.15 1.79
CA ILE A 144 -2.66 -9.30 2.15
C ILE A 144 -2.17 -9.67 3.56
N PRO A 145 -0.96 -10.24 3.70
CA PRO A 145 -0.45 -10.69 4.99
C PRO A 145 -0.09 -9.50 5.91
N ILE A 146 -0.22 -9.72 7.23
CA ILE A 146 0.13 -8.71 8.25
C ILE A 146 1.60 -8.26 8.22
N SER A 147 2.48 -9.06 7.62
CA SER A 147 3.92 -8.82 7.58
C SER A 147 4.38 -7.86 6.47
N VAL A 148 3.48 -7.42 5.59
CA VAL A 148 3.83 -6.55 4.45
C VAL A 148 3.37 -5.10 4.67
N PRO A 149 4.06 -4.11 4.06
CA PRO A 149 3.71 -2.69 4.22
C PRO A 149 2.29 -2.33 3.78
N GLU A 150 1.72 -3.08 2.83
CA GLU A 150 0.38 -2.87 2.29
C GLU A 150 -0.73 -3.19 3.30
N TYR A 151 -0.43 -3.96 4.35
CA TYR A 151 -1.43 -4.44 5.31
C TYR A 151 -2.18 -3.30 6.00
N ASP A 152 -1.48 -2.28 6.49
CA ASP A 152 -2.13 -1.16 7.18
C ASP A 152 -3.11 -0.43 6.27
N THR A 153 -2.76 -0.28 4.98
CA THR A 153 -3.65 0.33 4.00
C THR A 153 -4.85 -0.57 3.68
N ALA A 154 -4.63 -1.88 3.58
CA ALA A 154 -5.69 -2.86 3.38
C ALA A 154 -6.71 -2.83 4.53
N GLU A 155 -6.22 -2.80 5.77
CA GLU A 155 -7.06 -2.72 6.96
C GLU A 155 -7.87 -1.41 7.01
N GLN A 156 -7.26 -0.27 6.67
CA GLN A 156 -7.97 1.00 6.55
C GLN A 156 -9.12 0.94 5.52
N LEU A 157 -8.90 0.29 4.37
CA LEU A 157 -9.94 0.11 3.36
C LEU A 157 -11.08 -0.79 3.86
N ARG A 158 -10.77 -1.89 4.54
CA ARG A 158 -11.77 -2.79 5.17
C ARG A 158 -12.63 -2.03 6.18
N GLN A 159 -12.00 -1.22 7.04
CA GLN A 159 -12.73 -0.40 8.01
C GLN A 159 -13.62 0.64 7.32
N ALA A 160 -13.13 1.31 6.28
CA ALA A 160 -13.94 2.27 5.52
C ALA A 160 -15.16 1.58 4.86
N MET A 161 -14.96 0.40 4.26
CA MET A 161 -16.06 -0.41 3.70
C MET A 161 -17.08 -0.80 4.75
N SER A 162 -16.63 -1.21 5.95
CA SER A 162 -17.52 -1.54 7.07
C SER A 162 -18.40 -0.35 7.45
N PHE A 163 -17.85 0.85 7.61
CA PHE A 163 -18.63 2.05 7.91
C PHE A 163 -19.65 2.38 6.81
N HIS A 164 -19.28 2.26 5.54
CA HIS A 164 -20.21 2.46 4.43
C HIS A 164 -21.35 1.44 4.45
N ARG A 165 -21.06 0.17 4.72
CA ARG A 165 -22.06 -0.90 4.84
C ARG A 165 -23.00 -0.65 6.00
N ASP A 166 -22.48 -0.33 7.18
CA ASP A 166 -23.25 -0.06 8.38
C ASP A 166 -24.16 1.17 8.19
N CYS A 167 -23.67 2.21 7.55
CA CYS A 167 -24.44 3.39 7.19
C CYS A 167 -25.62 3.04 6.24
N ARG A 168 -25.37 2.21 5.22
CA ARG A 168 -26.44 1.76 4.30
C ARG A 168 -27.52 0.95 5.03
N ILE A 169 -27.10 0.03 5.89
CA ILE A 169 -28.02 -0.81 6.68
C ILE A 169 -28.88 0.07 7.60
N ALA A 170 -28.29 1.13 8.18
CA ALA A 170 -28.97 2.06 9.06
C ALA A 170 -29.91 3.06 8.35
N GLY A 171 -29.96 3.05 7.02
CA GLY A 171 -30.85 3.94 6.24
C GLY A 171 -30.20 5.29 5.84
N GLY A 172 -28.91 5.48 6.09
CA GLY A 172 -28.17 6.69 5.71
C GLY A 172 -28.17 7.78 6.79
N GLU A 173 -27.27 8.78 6.62
CA GLU A 173 -27.03 9.82 7.62
C GLU A 173 -28.29 10.60 8.02
N THR A 174 -29.10 10.98 7.03
CA THR A 174 -30.31 11.81 7.26
C THR A 174 -31.35 11.08 8.14
N GLU A 175 -31.60 9.80 7.86
CA GLU A 175 -32.54 9.01 8.66
C GLU A 175 -31.99 8.74 10.06
N CYS A 176 -30.72 8.41 10.19
CA CYS A 176 -30.08 8.20 11.49
C CYS A 176 -30.11 9.46 12.35
N ARG A 177 -29.85 10.66 11.79
CA ARG A 177 -29.97 11.93 12.53
C ARG A 177 -31.39 12.14 13.08
N LYS A 178 -32.39 11.93 12.23
CA LYS A 178 -33.80 12.05 12.64
C LYS A 178 -34.16 11.07 13.76
N LEU A 179 -33.72 9.83 13.67
CA LEU A 179 -33.99 8.81 14.71
C LEU A 179 -33.30 9.19 16.05
N VAL A 180 -32.06 9.66 16.01
CA VAL A 180 -31.34 10.13 17.21
C VAL A 180 -32.00 11.36 17.81
N GLU A 181 -32.52 12.30 17.00
CA GLU A 181 -33.30 13.46 17.48
C GLU A 181 -34.58 13.05 18.15
N GLN A 182 -35.31 12.05 17.60
CA GLN A 182 -36.56 11.55 18.15
C GLN A 182 -36.33 10.74 19.45
N ASN A 183 -35.27 9.95 19.48
CA ASN A 183 -34.91 9.15 20.64
C ASN A 183 -33.40 9.19 20.91
N PRO A 184 -32.91 10.16 21.66
CA PRO A 184 -31.47 10.28 21.97
C PRO A 184 -30.89 9.09 22.76
N ALA A 185 -31.73 8.21 23.33
CA ALA A 185 -31.33 7.01 24.04
C ALA A 185 -31.15 5.78 23.13
N ASP A 186 -31.55 5.87 21.86
CA ASP A 186 -31.42 4.79 20.89
C ASP A 186 -29.96 4.64 20.45
N LEU A 187 -29.30 3.63 20.99
CA LEU A 187 -27.90 3.35 20.69
C LEU A 187 -27.70 2.76 19.29
N ASP A 188 -28.71 2.09 18.72
CA ASP A 188 -28.64 1.53 17.38
C ASP A 188 -28.70 2.65 16.32
N ALA A 189 -29.63 3.59 16.49
CA ALA A 189 -29.69 4.78 15.64
C ALA A 189 -28.42 5.62 15.72
N ARG A 190 -27.87 5.78 16.94
CA ARG A 190 -26.62 6.52 17.18
C ARG A 190 -25.41 5.82 16.56
N TYR A 191 -25.32 4.50 16.64
CA TYR A 191 -24.26 3.73 15.99
C TYR A 191 -24.34 3.85 14.46
N GLY A 192 -25.54 3.78 13.89
CA GLY A 192 -25.78 4.02 12.46
C GLY A 192 -25.35 5.43 12.04
N LEU A 193 -25.69 6.45 12.84
CA LEU A 193 -25.25 7.84 12.59
C LEU A 193 -23.73 7.95 12.61
N ALA A 194 -23.09 7.41 13.66
CA ALA A 194 -21.63 7.43 13.78
C ALA A 194 -20.95 6.76 12.58
N SER A 195 -21.47 5.60 12.13
CA SER A 195 -20.96 4.91 10.95
C SER A 195 -21.14 5.72 9.68
N CYS A 196 -22.27 6.41 9.49
CA CYS A 196 -22.50 7.30 8.36
C CYS A 196 -21.54 8.51 8.37
N LEU A 197 -21.32 9.10 9.53
CA LEU A 197 -20.37 10.20 9.70
C LEU A 197 -18.95 9.75 9.36
N ALA A 198 -18.54 8.57 9.83
CA ALA A 198 -17.24 7.98 9.50
C ALA A 198 -17.09 7.74 7.99
N ALA A 199 -18.09 7.15 7.34
CA ALA A 199 -18.16 6.92 5.91
C ALA A 199 -18.03 8.24 5.11
N ASN A 200 -18.64 9.32 5.60
CA ASN A 200 -18.58 10.66 5.02
C ASN A 200 -17.33 11.47 5.44
N ARG A 201 -16.34 10.84 6.08
CA ARG A 201 -15.09 11.45 6.59
C ARG A 201 -15.28 12.56 7.62
N LYS A 202 -16.43 12.62 8.27
CA LYS A 202 -16.73 13.52 9.40
C LYS A 202 -16.24 12.83 10.69
N TYR A 203 -14.92 12.61 10.78
CA TYR A 203 -14.36 11.71 11.79
C TYR A 203 -14.53 12.22 13.22
N GLU A 204 -14.43 13.52 13.46
CA GLU A 204 -14.62 14.08 14.80
C GLU A 204 -16.05 13.86 15.30
N GLU A 205 -17.06 14.18 14.48
CA GLU A 205 -18.47 13.94 14.81
C GLU A 205 -18.73 12.44 15.02
N ALA A 206 -18.15 11.56 14.17
CA ALA A 206 -18.27 10.12 14.34
C ALA A 206 -17.71 9.61 15.65
N LEU A 207 -16.54 10.10 16.04
CA LEU A 207 -15.89 9.76 17.31
C LEU A 207 -16.69 10.25 18.52
N ASP A 208 -17.35 11.42 18.44
CA ASP A 208 -18.22 11.91 19.51
C ASP A 208 -19.43 11.00 19.69
N GLU A 209 -20.08 10.57 18.59
CA GLU A 209 -21.24 9.67 18.65
C GLU A 209 -20.86 8.27 19.18
N PHE A 210 -19.73 7.70 18.74
CA PHE A 210 -19.26 6.43 19.29
C PHE A 210 -18.87 6.54 20.76
N LEU A 211 -18.23 7.63 21.18
CA LEU A 211 -17.88 7.87 22.59
C LEU A 211 -19.13 7.96 23.48
N GLU A 212 -20.19 8.61 22.99
CA GLU A 212 -21.46 8.71 23.69
C GLU A 212 -22.09 7.32 23.89
N ILE A 213 -21.99 6.42 22.89
CA ILE A 213 -22.45 5.03 23.07
C ILE A 213 -21.63 4.32 24.16
N VAL A 214 -20.29 4.45 24.14
CA VAL A 214 -19.41 3.83 25.14
C VAL A 214 -19.72 4.36 26.54
N SER A 215 -20.02 5.65 26.68
CA SER A 215 -20.35 6.27 27.97
C SER A 215 -21.66 5.72 28.57
N ARG A 216 -22.64 5.42 27.73
CA ARG A 216 -23.95 4.89 28.15
C ARG A 216 -23.94 3.38 28.35
N ASN A 217 -23.25 2.66 27.46
CA ASN A 217 -23.18 1.20 27.53
C ASN A 217 -21.85 0.69 26.96
N LYS A 218 -20.87 0.45 27.84
CA LYS A 218 -19.54 -0.04 27.47
C LYS A 218 -19.59 -1.38 26.70
N ALA A 219 -20.56 -2.24 27.01
CA ALA A 219 -20.72 -3.57 26.42
C ALA A 219 -21.63 -3.59 25.16
N TYR A 220 -22.09 -2.43 24.67
CA TYR A 220 -22.98 -2.36 23.52
C TYR A 220 -22.47 -3.20 22.35
N LYS A 221 -23.28 -4.19 21.91
CA LYS A 221 -22.98 -5.12 20.80
C LYS A 221 -21.53 -5.63 20.83
N ASP A 222 -21.14 -6.22 21.93
CA ASP A 222 -19.77 -6.74 22.12
C ASP A 222 -18.69 -5.65 21.91
N GLU A 223 -18.88 -4.51 22.57
CA GLU A 223 -17.99 -3.34 22.51
C GLU A 223 -17.86 -2.73 21.10
N ALA A 224 -18.88 -2.84 20.24
CA ALA A 224 -18.81 -2.42 18.84
C ALA A 224 -18.37 -0.95 18.68
N ALA A 225 -18.91 -0.05 19.51
CA ALA A 225 -18.56 1.37 19.47
C ALA A 225 -17.07 1.62 19.83
N ARG A 226 -16.55 0.92 20.85
CA ARG A 226 -15.14 0.98 21.22
C ARG A 226 -14.24 0.46 20.08
N LYS A 227 -14.61 -0.69 19.49
CA LYS A 227 -13.90 -1.27 18.35
C LYS A 227 -13.90 -0.32 17.15
N ALA A 228 -15.03 0.33 16.86
CA ALA A 228 -15.16 1.32 15.79
C ALA A 228 -14.27 2.57 16.04
N MET A 229 -14.19 3.07 17.28
CA MET A 229 -13.28 4.16 17.61
C MET A 229 -11.82 3.79 17.38
N VAL A 230 -11.40 2.58 17.78
CA VAL A 230 -10.02 2.10 17.55
C VAL A 230 -9.72 2.00 16.04
N ALA A 231 -10.67 1.50 15.26
CA ALA A 231 -10.57 1.45 13.80
C ALA A 231 -10.42 2.86 13.19
N LEU A 232 -11.20 3.83 13.65
CA LEU A 232 -11.08 5.23 13.21
C LEU A 232 -9.73 5.85 13.56
N PHE A 233 -9.10 5.48 14.67
CA PHE A 233 -7.76 5.99 15.01
C PHE A 233 -6.71 5.59 13.96
N SER A 234 -6.83 4.41 13.36
CA SER A 234 -5.96 3.99 12.24
C SER A 234 -6.24 4.81 10.98
N VAL A 235 -7.52 5.07 10.68
CA VAL A 235 -7.96 5.82 9.49
C VAL A 235 -7.51 7.28 9.55
N VAL A 236 -7.66 7.96 10.71
CA VAL A 236 -7.26 9.36 10.88
C VAL A 236 -5.75 9.53 11.12
N GLY A 237 -5.03 8.42 11.27
CA GLY A 237 -3.62 8.37 11.64
C GLY A 237 -3.43 8.21 13.15
N GLU A 238 -2.76 7.14 13.54
CA GLU A 238 -2.57 6.75 14.94
C GLU A 238 -1.93 7.83 15.84
N ARG A 239 -1.10 8.69 15.25
CA ARG A 239 -0.39 9.77 15.93
C ARG A 239 -1.00 11.14 15.71
N SER A 240 -2.16 11.24 15.05
CA SER A 240 -2.85 12.51 14.85
C SER A 240 -3.33 13.11 16.18
N ASP A 241 -3.48 14.43 16.24
CA ASP A 241 -3.99 15.12 17.41
C ASP A 241 -5.41 14.63 17.73
N LEU A 242 -6.23 14.40 16.71
CA LEU A 242 -7.58 13.87 16.86
C LEU A 242 -7.57 12.48 17.52
N ALA A 243 -6.77 11.53 17.02
CA ALA A 243 -6.67 10.20 17.62
C ALA A 243 -6.19 10.27 19.08
N ASN A 244 -5.18 11.11 19.37
CA ASN A 244 -4.65 11.27 20.72
C ASN A 244 -5.66 11.89 21.69
N GLN A 245 -6.47 12.85 21.23
CA GLN A 245 -7.53 13.46 22.01
C GLN A 245 -8.59 12.42 22.38
N TYR A 246 -9.09 11.66 21.39
CA TYR A 246 -10.16 10.69 21.63
C TYR A 246 -9.70 9.42 22.34
N ARG A 247 -8.44 9.00 22.21
CA ARG A 247 -7.87 7.95 23.08
C ARG A 247 -7.92 8.33 24.55
N ARG A 248 -7.60 9.59 24.90
CA ARG A 248 -7.71 10.09 26.28
C ARG A 248 -9.15 10.13 26.77
N LYS A 249 -10.09 10.64 25.94
CA LYS A 249 -11.52 10.65 26.28
C LYS A 249 -12.05 9.23 26.47
N LEU A 250 -11.70 8.30 25.58
CA LEU A 250 -12.11 6.89 25.66
C LEU A 250 -11.57 6.22 26.93
N ALA A 251 -10.28 6.40 27.23
CA ALA A 251 -9.69 5.88 28.47
C ALA A 251 -10.40 6.40 29.72
N ALA A 252 -10.66 7.72 29.80
CA ALA A 252 -11.40 8.32 30.93
C ALA A 252 -12.84 7.81 31.05
N THR A 253 -13.46 7.38 29.94
CA THR A 253 -14.83 6.82 29.96
C THR A 253 -14.84 5.36 30.39
N LEU A 254 -13.76 4.61 30.13
CA LEU A 254 -13.66 3.18 30.45
C LEU A 254 -13.29 2.93 31.91
N TYR A 255 -12.51 3.80 32.51
CA TYR A 255 -11.98 3.72 33.88
C TYR A 255 -12.52 4.82 34.77
#